data_4e5cbc67dc3f2f8b2017528649d5f6b6
#
_entry.id   4e5cbc67dc3f2f8b2017528649d5f6b6
#
_cell.length_a   1.000
_cell.length_b   1.000
_cell.length_c   1.000
_cell.angle_alpha   90.00
_cell.angle_beta   90.00
_cell.angle_gamma   90.00
#
_symmetry.space_group_name_H-M   'P 1'
#
loop_
_entity.id
_entity.type
_entity.pdbx_description
1 polymer ?
#
loop_
_entity_poly.entity_id
_entity_poly.type
_entity_poly.pdbx_seq_one_letter_code
_entity_poly.pdbx_strand_id
1 'polypeptide(L)'
;MKVTVSTAVSADGYLDDRSPDRLILSTPEDWAEVHRLRAACDAILVGAETIRRDNPSLLVGDEVLRRERIDRGLSPDPVKVTLTASCRLSPEANFFTRGDQEKIVFTSCSDPGPLRQVATVIPAAEITAALIVTELEKRGLRSLLVEGGAATLRMFLSLIHI
;
A
#
# COMPACT_ATOMS: atom_id res chain seq x y z
N MET A 1 -0.77 6.28 15.22
CA MET A 1 -1.41 6.06 13.89
C MET A 1 -2.49 4.97 13.96
N LYS A 2 -3.62 5.16 13.28
CA LYS A 2 -4.61 4.08 13.08
C LYS A 2 -4.14 3.21 11.92
N VAL A 3 -4.01 1.91 12.13
CA VAL A 3 -3.69 0.95 11.06
C VAL A 3 -4.91 0.08 10.80
N THR A 4 -5.33 0.01 9.54
CA THR A 4 -6.41 -0.84 9.07
C THR A 4 -5.82 -1.87 8.12
N VAL A 5 -6.13 -3.14 8.32
CA VAL A 5 -5.74 -4.22 7.42
C VAL A 5 -6.98 -4.65 6.63
N SER A 6 -6.88 -4.65 5.31
CA SER A 6 -7.95 -5.09 4.41
C SER A 6 -7.41 -6.16 3.47
N THR A 7 -8.07 -7.30 3.44
CA THR A 7 -7.69 -8.41 2.56
C THR A 7 -8.91 -9.27 2.23
N ALA A 8 -8.97 -9.74 0.99
CA ALA A 8 -9.90 -10.78 0.58
C ALA A 8 -9.27 -12.15 0.81
N VAL A 9 -10.05 -13.07 1.35
CA VAL A 9 -9.64 -14.47 1.56
C VAL A 9 -10.70 -15.39 0.99
N SER A 10 -10.28 -16.55 0.49
CA SER A 10 -11.20 -17.61 0.10
C SER A 10 -11.88 -18.22 1.32
N ALA A 11 -12.95 -19.00 1.11
CA ALA A 11 -13.71 -19.63 2.19
C ALA A 11 -12.87 -20.58 3.07
N ASP A 12 -11.77 -21.11 2.54
CA ASP A 12 -10.80 -21.95 3.23
C ASP A 12 -9.59 -21.15 3.79
N GLY A 13 -9.64 -19.79 3.74
CA GLY A 13 -8.70 -18.91 4.41
C GLY A 13 -7.43 -18.57 3.64
N TYR A 14 -7.38 -18.84 2.34
CA TYR A 14 -6.21 -18.48 1.52
C TYR A 14 -6.34 -17.08 0.92
N LEU A 15 -5.23 -16.37 0.87
CA LEU A 15 -5.09 -15.04 0.25
C LEU A 15 -4.83 -15.12 -1.25
N ASP A 16 -4.26 -16.24 -1.69
CA ASP A 16 -3.81 -16.47 -3.05
C ASP A 16 -3.70 -17.99 -3.28
N ASP A 17 -3.69 -18.41 -4.53
CA ASP A 17 -3.41 -19.80 -4.91
C ASP A 17 -1.97 -19.94 -5.46
N ARG A 18 -1.63 -21.13 -5.97
CA ARG A 18 -0.33 -21.41 -6.57
C ARG A 18 -0.31 -21.19 -8.07
N SER A 19 -1.40 -20.69 -8.66
CA SER A 19 -1.47 -20.45 -10.09
C SER A 19 -0.58 -19.26 -10.48
N PRO A 20 -0.09 -19.19 -11.73
CA PRO A 20 0.59 -18.01 -12.24
C PRO A 20 -0.38 -16.82 -12.45
N ASP A 21 -1.67 -17.09 -12.54
CA ASP A 21 -2.70 -16.10 -12.80
C ASP A 21 -3.14 -15.43 -11.48
N ARG A 22 -3.55 -14.17 -11.60
CA ARG A 22 -4.06 -13.43 -10.43
C ARG A 22 -5.41 -14.00 -9.99
N LEU A 23 -5.50 -14.47 -8.76
CA LEU A 23 -6.75 -14.85 -8.14
C LEU A 23 -7.57 -13.59 -7.78
N ILE A 24 -8.75 -13.46 -8.39
CA ILE A 24 -9.68 -12.36 -8.11
C ILE A 24 -10.80 -12.90 -7.20
N LEU A 25 -10.73 -12.52 -5.93
CA LEU A 25 -11.73 -12.92 -4.92
C LEU A 25 -12.79 -11.83 -4.68
N SER A 26 -12.55 -10.59 -5.17
CA SER A 26 -13.39 -9.43 -4.88
C SER A 26 -14.54 -9.30 -5.89
N THR A 27 -15.73 -9.04 -5.37
CA THR A 27 -16.92 -8.66 -6.15
C THR A 27 -16.93 -7.14 -6.44
N PRO A 28 -17.83 -6.64 -7.29
CA PRO A 28 -18.01 -5.19 -7.47
C PRO A 28 -18.36 -4.46 -6.16
N GLU A 29 -19.13 -5.10 -5.28
CA GLU A 29 -19.50 -4.55 -3.98
C GLU A 29 -18.28 -4.44 -3.06
N ASP A 30 -17.40 -5.46 -3.05
CA ASP A 30 -16.14 -5.43 -2.32
C ASP A 30 -15.25 -4.28 -2.81
N TRP A 31 -15.22 -4.03 -4.13
CA TRP A 31 -14.47 -2.91 -4.67
C TRP A 31 -15.00 -1.55 -4.20
N ALA A 32 -16.33 -1.40 -4.07
CA ALA A 32 -16.89 -0.17 -3.51
C ALA A 32 -16.42 0.06 -2.06
N GLU A 33 -16.33 -1.01 -1.25
CA GLU A 33 -15.81 -0.92 0.12
C GLU A 33 -14.30 -0.62 0.14
N VAL A 34 -13.51 -1.25 -0.73
CA VAL A 34 -12.08 -0.93 -0.90
C VAL A 34 -11.88 0.56 -1.20
N HIS A 35 -12.68 1.14 -2.09
CA HIS A 35 -12.59 2.57 -2.40
C HIS A 35 -12.97 3.46 -1.20
N ARG A 36 -13.95 3.08 -0.39
CA ARG A 36 -14.28 3.78 0.86
C ARG A 36 -13.13 3.72 1.87
N LEU A 37 -12.53 2.54 2.05
CA LEU A 37 -11.37 2.37 2.95
C LEU A 37 -10.19 3.22 2.48
N ARG A 38 -9.88 3.22 1.17
CA ARG A 38 -8.84 4.07 0.58
C ARG A 38 -9.12 5.55 0.81
N ALA A 39 -10.38 5.98 0.57
CA ALA A 39 -10.77 7.37 0.77
C ALA A 39 -10.69 7.82 2.23
N ALA A 40 -10.83 6.91 3.18
CA ALA A 40 -10.78 7.19 4.61
C ALA A 40 -9.36 7.27 5.19
N CYS A 41 -8.33 6.82 4.45
CA CYS A 41 -6.96 6.74 4.95
C CYS A 41 -6.04 7.82 4.36
N ASP A 42 -4.99 8.19 5.11
CA ASP A 42 -3.96 9.13 4.66
C ASP A 42 -2.93 8.42 3.77
N ALA A 43 -2.64 7.16 4.07
CA ALA A 43 -1.69 6.35 3.32
C ALA A 43 -2.21 4.94 3.04
N ILE A 44 -1.72 4.34 1.96
CA ILE A 44 -2.01 2.96 1.55
C ILE A 44 -0.70 2.21 1.32
N LEU A 45 -0.58 1.01 1.87
CA LEU A 45 0.62 0.21 1.81
C LEU A 45 0.36 -1.17 1.19
N VAL A 46 1.22 -1.54 0.25
CA VAL A 46 1.31 -2.89 -0.32
C VAL A 46 2.76 -3.37 -0.35
N GLY A 47 2.96 -4.68 -0.31
CA GLY A 47 4.28 -5.27 -0.48
C GLY A 47 4.78 -5.19 -1.93
N ALA A 48 6.11 -5.22 -2.11
CA ALA A 48 6.74 -5.19 -3.43
C ALA A 48 6.30 -6.35 -4.34
N GLU A 49 5.98 -7.52 -3.78
CA GLU A 49 5.49 -8.65 -4.57
C GLU A 49 4.13 -8.37 -5.20
N THR A 50 3.22 -7.73 -4.46
CA THR A 50 1.93 -7.27 -4.96
C THR A 50 2.11 -6.29 -6.13
N ILE A 51 3.10 -5.39 -6.06
CA ILE A 51 3.39 -4.48 -7.18
C ILE A 51 3.88 -5.26 -8.41
N ARG A 52 4.75 -6.26 -8.21
CA ARG A 52 5.29 -7.05 -9.34
C ARG A 52 4.23 -7.91 -10.02
N ARG A 53 3.34 -8.55 -9.24
CA ARG A 53 2.32 -9.47 -9.77
C ARG A 53 1.09 -8.75 -10.30
N ASP A 54 0.57 -7.80 -9.55
CA ASP A 54 -0.76 -7.23 -9.79
C ASP A 54 -0.69 -5.85 -10.46
N ASN A 55 0.48 -5.21 -10.43
CA ASN A 55 0.70 -3.86 -10.95
C ASN A 55 -0.42 -2.86 -10.56
N PRO A 56 -0.79 -2.75 -9.28
CA PRO A 56 -1.93 -1.97 -8.84
C PRO A 56 -1.68 -0.47 -8.95
N SER A 57 -2.72 0.30 -9.29
CA SER A 57 -2.67 1.77 -9.27
C SER A 57 -2.86 2.36 -7.88
N LEU A 58 -3.56 1.67 -6.97
CA LEU A 58 -3.90 2.10 -5.61
C LEU A 58 -4.57 3.48 -5.53
N LEU A 59 -5.44 3.77 -6.46
CA LEU A 59 -6.22 5.00 -6.48
C LEU A 59 -7.60 4.79 -5.83
N VAL A 60 -8.20 5.88 -5.39
CA VAL A 60 -9.63 5.92 -5.07
C VAL A 60 -10.39 5.95 -6.38
N GLY A 61 -11.02 4.85 -6.76
CA GLY A 61 -11.71 4.68 -8.05
C GLY A 61 -13.11 5.31 -8.11
N ASP A 62 -13.51 6.09 -7.10
CA ASP A 62 -14.81 6.73 -6.98
C ASP A 62 -14.63 8.25 -6.92
N GLU A 63 -15.21 8.96 -7.88
CA GLU A 63 -15.06 10.42 -8.00
C GLU A 63 -15.75 11.19 -6.87
N VAL A 64 -16.84 10.67 -6.29
CA VAL A 64 -17.52 11.30 -5.15
C VAL A 64 -16.59 11.25 -3.94
N LEU A 65 -16.02 10.07 -3.64
CA LEU A 65 -15.08 9.89 -2.54
C LEU A 65 -13.80 10.73 -2.72
N ARG A 66 -13.31 10.86 -3.96
CA ARG A 66 -12.17 11.73 -4.28
C ARG A 66 -12.52 13.20 -4.00
N ARG A 67 -13.71 13.63 -4.38
CA ARG A 67 -14.16 15.00 -4.12
C ARG A 67 -14.29 15.28 -2.63
N GLU A 68 -14.87 14.36 -1.86
CA GLU A 68 -14.97 14.47 -0.41
C GLU A 68 -13.58 14.60 0.25
N ARG A 69 -12.55 13.91 -0.27
CA ARG A 69 -11.18 14.09 0.21
C ARG A 69 -10.66 15.50 -0.04
N ILE A 70 -10.86 16.03 -1.24
CA ILE A 70 -10.46 17.39 -1.63
C ILE A 70 -11.16 18.42 -0.75
N ASP A 71 -12.46 18.27 -0.52
CA ASP A 71 -13.26 19.19 0.32
C ASP A 71 -12.77 19.19 1.79
N ARG A 72 -12.13 18.12 2.23
CA ARG A 72 -11.44 18.02 3.54
C ARG A 72 -10.00 18.53 3.51
N GLY A 73 -9.53 19.09 2.40
CA GLY A 73 -8.15 19.58 2.24
C GLY A 73 -7.10 18.50 2.04
N LEU A 74 -7.51 17.29 1.65
CA LEU A 74 -6.61 16.16 1.38
C LEU A 74 -6.33 16.02 -0.13
N SER A 75 -5.27 15.31 -0.47
CA SER A 75 -5.06 14.84 -1.84
C SER A 75 -6.21 13.90 -2.26
N PRO A 76 -6.63 13.89 -3.54
CA PRO A 76 -7.70 13.01 -4.02
C PRO A 76 -7.40 11.52 -3.78
N ASP A 77 -6.14 11.14 -3.71
CA ASP A 77 -5.70 9.79 -3.44
C ASP A 77 -4.74 9.75 -2.24
N PRO A 78 -4.71 8.65 -1.45
CA PRO A 78 -3.79 8.50 -0.32
C PRO A 78 -2.33 8.38 -0.78
N VAL A 79 -1.40 8.77 0.10
CA VAL A 79 0.04 8.52 -0.08
C VAL A 79 0.28 7.03 -0.31
N LYS A 80 1.07 6.67 -1.33
CA LYS A 80 1.39 5.28 -1.61
C LYS A 80 2.67 4.85 -0.91
N VAL A 81 2.61 3.73 -0.23
CA VAL A 81 3.73 3.19 0.53
C VAL A 81 4.03 1.75 0.09
N THR A 82 5.28 1.44 -0.08
CA THR A 82 5.73 0.06 -0.30
C THR A 82 7.03 -0.24 0.45
N LEU A 83 7.34 -1.52 0.54
CA LEU A 83 8.58 -2.00 1.14
C LEU A 83 9.23 -3.05 0.25
N THR A 84 10.55 -3.01 0.15
CA THR A 84 11.34 -3.94 -0.66
C THR A 84 12.74 -4.14 -0.09
N ALA A 85 13.17 -5.39 0.02
CA ALA A 85 14.56 -5.69 0.40
C ALA A 85 15.52 -5.62 -0.80
N SER A 86 15.03 -5.84 -2.02
CA SER A 86 15.87 -6.00 -3.22
C SER A 86 15.85 -4.82 -4.19
N CYS A 87 15.01 -3.83 -3.97
CA CYS A 87 14.76 -2.72 -4.89
C CYS A 87 14.35 -3.13 -6.33
N ARG A 88 13.97 -4.39 -6.55
CA ARG A 88 13.54 -4.91 -7.86
C ARG A 88 12.09 -4.51 -8.14
N LEU A 89 11.87 -3.22 -8.34
CA LEU A 89 10.60 -2.64 -8.76
C LEU A 89 10.84 -1.81 -10.01
N SER A 90 9.96 -1.96 -11.00
CA SER A 90 10.00 -1.11 -12.19
C SER A 90 9.49 0.29 -11.84
N PRO A 91 10.23 1.37 -12.14
CA PRO A 91 9.73 2.73 -12.00
C PRO A 91 8.52 3.03 -12.90
N GLU A 92 8.28 2.19 -13.92
CA GLU A 92 7.14 2.30 -14.83
C GLU A 92 5.88 1.59 -14.30
N ALA A 93 5.96 0.91 -13.16
CA ALA A 93 4.80 0.28 -12.56
C ALA A 93 3.69 1.30 -12.25
N ASN A 94 2.42 0.89 -12.36
CA ASN A 94 1.27 1.74 -12.07
C ASN A 94 1.32 2.36 -10.67
N PHE A 95 1.95 1.69 -9.72
CA PHE A 95 2.21 2.22 -8.38
C PHE A 95 2.93 3.58 -8.45
N PHE A 96 3.92 3.73 -9.32
CA PHE A 96 4.72 4.95 -9.44
C PHE A 96 4.13 5.95 -10.43
N THR A 97 3.58 5.47 -11.55
CA THR A 97 3.16 6.30 -12.67
C THR A 97 1.72 6.82 -12.60
N ARG A 98 0.85 6.18 -11.80
CA ARG A 98 -0.54 6.56 -11.68
C ARG A 98 -0.78 7.45 -10.46
N GLY A 99 -1.42 8.61 -10.68
CA GLY A 99 -1.74 9.61 -9.65
C GLY A 99 -0.53 10.43 -9.20
N ASP A 100 -0.79 11.62 -8.66
CA ASP A 100 0.22 12.64 -8.35
C ASP A 100 0.65 12.64 -6.86
N GLN A 101 -0.01 11.85 -6.02
CA GLN A 101 0.31 11.74 -4.60
C GLN A 101 1.73 11.22 -4.35
N GLU A 102 2.28 11.54 -3.19
CA GLU A 102 3.60 11.05 -2.77
C GLU A 102 3.67 9.51 -2.82
N LYS A 103 4.83 8.99 -3.23
CA LYS A 103 5.18 7.58 -3.21
C LYS A 103 6.37 7.40 -2.27
N ILE A 104 6.25 6.49 -1.30
CA ILE A 104 7.28 6.20 -0.29
C ILE A 104 7.71 4.76 -0.42
N VAL A 105 9.02 4.54 -0.50
CA VAL A 105 9.63 3.21 -0.59
C VAL A 105 10.55 2.99 0.60
N PHE A 106 10.19 2.06 1.48
CA PHE A 106 11.10 1.57 2.51
C PHE A 106 11.99 0.46 1.94
N THR A 107 13.29 0.55 2.16
CA THR A 107 14.20 -0.45 1.61
C THR A 107 15.42 -0.74 2.48
N SER A 108 15.84 -2.01 2.51
CA SER A 108 17.13 -2.42 3.07
C SER A 108 18.22 -2.60 2.01
N CYS A 109 17.91 -2.35 0.75
CA CYS A 109 18.90 -2.42 -0.32
C CYS A 109 19.80 -1.16 -0.30
N SER A 110 21.08 -1.36 -0.57
CA SER A 110 22.08 -0.29 -0.50
C SER A 110 21.96 0.71 -1.66
N ASP A 111 21.52 0.25 -2.83
CA ASP A 111 21.31 1.11 -4.00
C ASP A 111 19.90 0.95 -4.57
N PRO A 112 19.01 1.91 -4.28
CA PRO A 112 17.66 1.92 -4.86
C PRO A 112 17.59 2.29 -6.34
N GLY A 113 18.69 2.72 -6.95
CA GLY A 113 18.77 3.03 -8.37
C GLY A 113 17.68 4.01 -8.84
N PRO A 114 16.93 3.67 -9.91
CA PRO A 114 15.95 4.55 -10.53
C PRO A 114 14.72 4.84 -9.63
N LEU A 115 14.49 4.10 -8.54
CA LEU A 115 13.39 4.38 -7.62
C LEU A 115 13.51 5.77 -6.96
N ARG A 116 14.73 6.31 -6.83
CA ARG A 116 14.97 7.67 -6.32
C ARG A 116 14.34 8.78 -7.19
N GLN A 117 14.08 8.50 -8.45
CA GLN A 117 13.49 9.47 -9.38
C GLN A 117 11.96 9.52 -9.29
N VAL A 118 11.33 8.46 -8.78
CA VAL A 118 9.86 8.29 -8.78
C VAL A 118 9.25 8.19 -7.39
N ALA A 119 10.07 8.14 -6.33
CA ALA A 119 9.60 7.99 -4.95
C ALA A 119 10.57 8.58 -3.92
N THR A 120 10.05 8.93 -2.76
CA THR A 120 10.83 9.17 -1.55
C THR A 120 11.32 7.82 -1.02
N VAL A 121 12.62 7.59 -1.05
CA VAL A 121 13.22 6.34 -0.58
C VAL A 121 13.72 6.50 0.85
N ILE A 122 13.27 5.63 1.73
CA ILE A 122 13.66 5.58 3.14
C ILE A 122 14.50 4.32 3.37
N PRO A 123 15.83 4.44 3.51
CA PRO A 123 16.69 3.31 3.79
C PRO A 123 16.54 2.85 5.25
N ALA A 124 16.53 1.56 5.47
CA ALA A 124 16.52 0.95 6.81
C ALA A 124 17.23 -0.41 6.78
N ALA A 125 18.08 -0.68 7.76
CA ALA A 125 18.75 -1.98 7.86
C ALA A 125 17.74 -3.12 8.08
N GLU A 126 16.68 -2.84 8.83
CA GLU A 126 15.55 -3.73 9.06
C GLU A 126 14.24 -2.94 8.87
N ILE A 127 13.33 -3.48 8.08
CA ILE A 127 12.02 -2.86 7.83
C ILE A 127 11.00 -3.55 8.72
N THR A 128 10.53 -2.84 9.75
CA THR A 128 9.50 -3.30 10.68
C THR A 128 8.22 -2.46 10.54
N ALA A 129 7.09 -3.01 10.95
CA ALA A 129 5.84 -2.25 10.97
C ALA A 129 5.93 -1.02 11.89
N ALA A 130 6.63 -1.14 13.03
CA ALA A 130 6.86 -0.02 13.94
C ALA A 130 7.67 1.11 13.29
N LEU A 131 8.74 0.78 12.54
CA LEU A 131 9.52 1.76 11.79
C LEU A 131 8.63 2.50 10.77
N ILE A 132 7.86 1.76 9.98
CA ILE A 132 6.98 2.33 8.96
C ILE A 132 5.97 3.30 9.60
N VAL A 133 5.29 2.86 10.66
CA VAL A 133 4.33 3.69 11.40
C VAL A 133 5.00 4.97 11.91
N THR A 134 6.16 4.85 12.56
CA THR A 134 6.89 6.01 13.10
C THR A 134 7.28 7.01 12.01
N GLU A 135 7.78 6.53 10.88
CA GLU A 135 8.19 7.41 9.77
C GLU A 135 6.99 8.11 9.09
N LEU A 136 5.86 7.43 8.98
CA LEU A 136 4.63 8.02 8.44
C LEU A 136 4.03 9.05 9.42
N GLU A 137 4.05 8.78 10.73
CA GLU A 137 3.61 9.75 11.76
C GLU A 137 4.46 11.03 11.76
N LYS A 138 5.77 10.93 11.61
CA LYS A 138 6.66 12.10 11.47
C LYS A 138 6.30 13.00 10.27
N ARG A 139 5.65 12.43 9.24
CA ARG A 139 5.15 13.14 8.05
C ARG A 139 3.73 13.68 8.23
N GLY A 140 3.15 13.54 9.43
CA GLY A 140 1.81 14.01 9.74
C GLY A 140 0.69 13.06 9.31
N LEU A 141 1.01 11.86 8.79
CA LEU A 141 0.03 10.86 8.41
C LEU A 141 -0.49 10.13 9.66
N ARG A 142 -1.80 9.97 9.77
CA ARG A 142 -2.46 9.46 10.99
C ARG A 142 -3.17 8.13 10.79
N SER A 143 -3.40 7.75 9.53
CA SER A 143 -4.11 6.53 9.17
C SER A 143 -3.42 5.81 8.01
N LEU A 144 -3.25 4.50 8.15
CA LEU A 144 -2.61 3.61 7.18
C LEU A 144 -3.55 2.45 6.85
N LEU A 145 -3.81 2.25 5.57
CA LEU A 145 -4.46 1.07 5.04
C LEU A 145 -3.41 0.10 4.50
N VAL A 146 -3.40 -1.13 4.98
CA VAL A 146 -2.53 -2.22 4.48
C VAL A 146 -3.39 -3.18 3.66
N GLU A 147 -3.15 -3.22 2.33
CA GLU A 147 -4.01 -3.98 1.41
C GLU A 147 -3.41 -5.28 0.91
N GLY A 148 -2.12 -5.57 1.13
CA GLY A 148 -1.69 -6.83 0.58
C GLY A 148 -0.21 -7.16 0.60
N GLY A 149 -0.02 -8.41 0.16
CA GLY A 149 1.19 -9.16 0.32
C GLY A 149 1.18 -9.91 1.66
N ALA A 150 1.10 -11.25 1.63
CA ALA A 150 1.00 -12.08 2.85
C ALA A 150 2.10 -11.77 3.87
N ALA A 151 3.34 -11.50 3.41
CA ALA A 151 4.45 -11.12 4.28
C ALA A 151 4.21 -9.76 4.95
N THR A 152 3.69 -8.79 4.21
CA THR A 152 3.35 -7.46 4.71
C THR A 152 2.23 -7.52 5.73
N LEU A 153 1.16 -8.26 5.42
CA LEU A 153 0.05 -8.47 6.35
C LEU A 153 0.54 -9.11 7.66
N ARG A 154 1.35 -10.17 7.57
CA ARG A 154 1.93 -10.84 8.75
C ARG A 154 2.77 -9.87 9.60
N MET A 155 3.55 -8.99 8.97
CA MET A 155 4.34 -7.98 9.67
C MET A 155 3.44 -7.03 10.48
N PHE A 156 2.33 -6.55 9.92
CA PHE A 156 1.43 -5.65 10.62
C PHE A 156 0.55 -6.33 11.65
N LEU A 157 0.14 -7.57 11.41
CA LEU A 157 -0.61 -8.37 12.39
C LEU A 157 0.21 -8.64 13.66
N SER A 158 1.54 -8.67 13.57
CA SER A 158 2.40 -8.80 14.75
C SER A 158 2.35 -7.60 15.72
N LEU A 159 1.81 -6.46 15.30
CA LEU A 159 1.56 -5.31 16.18
C LEU A 159 0.27 -5.46 17.01
N ILE A 160 -0.58 -6.42 16.65
CA ILE A 160 -1.83 -6.67 17.38
C ILE A 160 -1.49 -7.62 18.52
N HIS A 161 -1.43 -7.09 19.73
CA HIS A 161 -1.40 -7.93 20.93
C HIS A 161 -2.84 -8.38 21.22
N ILE A 162 -3.12 -9.64 20.93
CA ILE A 162 -4.36 -10.31 21.33
C ILE A 162 -4.16 -10.89 22.73
#